data_26d95977587b60063ca31f3109ac446a
#
_entry.id   26d95977587b60063ca31f3109ac446a
#
_cell.length_a   1.000
_cell.length_b   1.000
_cell.length_c   1.000
_cell.angle_alpha   90.00
_cell.angle_beta   90.00
_cell.angle_gamma   90.00
#
_symmetry.space_group_name_H-M   'P 1'
#
loop_
_entity.id
_entity.type
_entity.pdbx_description
1 polymer ?
#
loop_
_entity_poly.entity_id
_entity_poly.type
_entity_poly.pdbx_seq_one_letter_code
_entity_poly.pdbx_strand_id
1 'polypeptide(L)'
;MRKSIRLFGSTAVLGIAGLATVLAAPGAGAEVTEVKVAAGPEGLRVGCSYTVTAAVDAPPSEAGEVTIINSGGGVPGGGVRLGQATYHPENGTATFAWTPEHTGRQNITAQQFTPGQYTSAKYIEVDVTGYGVGAGSTCLPLP
;
A
#
# COMPACT_ATOMS: atom_id res chain seq x y z
N MET A 1 18.18 16.85 87.60
CA MET A 1 18.04 15.74 86.70
C MET A 1 16.89 16.04 85.78
N ARG A 2 17.16 16.49 84.57
CA ARG A 2 16.12 16.72 83.55
C ARG A 2 16.57 16.02 82.27
N LYS A 3 15.86 14.97 81.86
CA LYS A 3 16.03 14.26 80.61
C LYS A 3 15.18 14.94 79.52
N SER A 4 15.84 15.54 78.54
CA SER A 4 15.16 16.09 77.38
C SER A 4 15.12 14.99 76.30
N ILE A 5 13.92 14.61 75.95
CA ILE A 5 13.66 13.71 74.81
C ILE A 5 13.49 14.58 73.59
N ARG A 6 14.38 14.42 72.59
CA ARG A 6 14.24 15.04 71.29
C ARG A 6 13.51 14.05 70.36
N LEU A 7 12.32 14.42 69.93
CA LEU A 7 11.62 13.75 68.87
C LEU A 7 12.28 14.16 67.54
N PHE A 8 12.78 13.20 66.82
CA PHE A 8 13.15 13.37 65.39
C PHE A 8 11.89 13.08 64.58
N GLY A 9 11.36 14.11 63.92
CA GLY A 9 10.32 13.96 62.94
C GLY A 9 10.96 13.58 61.59
N SER A 10 10.69 12.38 61.14
CA SER A 10 11.04 11.93 59.81
C SER A 10 9.94 12.35 58.84
N THR A 11 10.22 13.33 58.01
CA THR A 11 9.38 13.70 56.86
C THR A 11 9.68 12.75 55.70
N ALA A 12 8.78 11.82 55.44
CA ALA A 12 8.82 11.00 54.25
C ALA A 12 8.30 11.81 53.07
N VAL A 13 9.19 12.15 52.16
CA VAL A 13 8.83 12.72 50.84
C VAL A 13 8.45 11.58 49.92
N LEU A 14 7.17 11.40 49.68
CA LEU A 14 6.66 10.52 48.62
C LEU A 14 6.91 11.20 47.24
N GLY A 15 7.97 10.79 46.57
CA GLY A 15 8.19 11.12 45.19
C GLY A 15 7.19 10.38 44.29
N ILE A 16 6.21 11.08 43.77
CA ILE A 16 5.36 10.56 42.70
C ILE A 16 6.17 10.59 41.42
N ALA A 17 6.76 9.46 41.07
CA ALA A 17 7.32 9.26 39.75
C ALA A 17 6.16 9.12 38.74
N GLY A 18 5.78 10.23 38.13
CA GLY A 18 4.85 10.23 36.98
C GLY A 18 5.48 9.50 35.82
N LEU A 19 5.08 8.26 35.56
CA LEU A 19 5.32 7.60 34.27
C LEU A 19 4.47 8.33 33.24
N ALA A 20 5.08 9.23 32.50
CA ALA A 20 4.53 9.71 31.24
C ALA A 20 4.62 8.55 30.23
N THR A 21 3.57 7.74 30.15
CA THR A 21 3.37 6.85 29.01
C THR A 21 3.10 7.73 27.81
N VAL A 22 4.14 7.96 27.01
CA VAL A 22 3.99 8.48 25.65
C VAL A 22 3.25 7.38 24.88
N LEU A 23 1.94 7.50 24.79
CA LEU A 23 1.15 6.78 23.81
C LEU A 23 1.61 7.34 22.45
N ALA A 24 2.61 6.70 21.84
CA ALA A 24 2.84 6.85 20.43
C ALA A 24 1.55 6.37 19.77
N ALA A 25 0.70 7.31 19.38
CA ALA A 25 -0.38 7.00 18.46
C ALA A 25 0.30 6.35 17.25
N PRO A 26 -0.08 5.11 16.84
CA PRO A 26 0.36 4.60 15.56
C PRO A 26 -0.08 5.65 14.56
N GLY A 27 0.89 6.26 13.87
CA GLY A 27 0.58 7.12 12.75
C GLY A 27 -0.27 6.26 11.82
N ALA A 28 -1.55 6.55 11.73
CA ALA A 28 -2.45 5.94 10.77
C ALA A 28 -2.06 6.48 9.39
N GLY A 29 -0.88 6.11 8.93
CA GLY A 29 -0.49 6.26 7.57
C GLY A 29 -1.19 5.18 6.80
N ALA A 30 -2.08 5.57 5.90
CA ALA A 30 -2.66 4.65 4.96
C ALA A 30 -1.55 4.02 4.13
N GLU A 31 -1.51 2.71 4.13
CA GLU A 31 -0.48 1.97 3.39
C GLU A 31 -1.09 1.07 2.33
N VAL A 32 -0.51 1.14 1.13
CA VAL A 32 -0.62 0.05 0.16
C VAL A 32 0.32 -1.05 0.66
N THR A 33 -0.24 -2.18 1.04
CA THR A 33 0.51 -3.27 1.67
C THR A 33 0.98 -4.31 0.67
N GLU A 34 0.23 -4.52 -0.42
CA GLU A 34 0.54 -5.50 -1.44
C GLU A 34 -0.01 -5.08 -2.81
N VAL A 35 0.66 -5.51 -3.89
CA VAL A 35 0.16 -5.42 -5.27
C VAL A 35 0.30 -6.77 -5.93
N LYS A 36 -0.76 -7.22 -6.60
CA LYS A 36 -0.80 -8.46 -7.39
C LYS A 36 -1.36 -8.19 -8.78
N VAL A 37 -0.90 -8.97 -9.74
CA VAL A 37 -1.49 -9.04 -11.07
C VAL A 37 -1.94 -10.49 -11.32
N ALA A 38 -3.21 -10.67 -11.61
CA ALA A 38 -3.77 -11.97 -11.91
C ALA A 38 -3.41 -12.36 -13.35
N ALA A 39 -2.33 -13.12 -13.51
CA ALA A 39 -1.95 -13.73 -14.77
C ALA A 39 -2.58 -15.13 -14.88
N GLY A 40 -3.11 -15.47 -16.04
CA GLY A 40 -3.51 -16.85 -16.36
C GLY A 40 -2.27 -17.74 -16.64
N PRO A 41 -2.49 -19.03 -16.93
CA PRO A 41 -1.41 -19.99 -17.23
C PRO A 41 -0.58 -19.58 -18.44
N GLU A 42 -1.15 -18.78 -19.34
CA GLU A 42 -0.49 -18.26 -20.55
C GLU A 42 0.43 -17.07 -20.28
N GLY A 43 0.52 -16.62 -19.02
CA GLY A 43 1.27 -15.43 -18.65
C GLY A 43 0.61 -14.13 -19.08
N LEU A 44 1.39 -13.04 -19.02
CA LEU A 44 0.92 -11.70 -19.41
C LEU A 44 1.25 -11.43 -20.88
N ARG A 45 0.25 -10.91 -21.60
CA ARG A 45 0.35 -10.62 -23.04
C ARG A 45 -0.24 -9.28 -23.38
N VAL A 46 0.37 -8.60 -24.34
CA VAL A 46 -0.18 -7.36 -24.93
C VAL A 46 -1.56 -7.67 -25.54
N GLY A 47 -2.53 -6.79 -25.31
CA GLY A 47 -3.89 -6.90 -25.84
C GLY A 47 -4.85 -7.75 -25.02
N CYS A 48 -4.39 -8.40 -23.96
CA CYS A 48 -5.25 -9.10 -23.01
C CYS A 48 -5.44 -8.28 -21.73
N SER A 49 -6.63 -8.36 -21.12
CA SER A 49 -6.95 -7.64 -19.89
C SER A 49 -6.67 -8.50 -18.66
N TYR A 50 -6.04 -7.91 -17.66
CA TYR A 50 -5.68 -8.54 -16.38
C TYR A 50 -6.19 -7.69 -15.22
N THR A 51 -6.45 -8.34 -14.09
CA THR A 51 -6.82 -7.63 -12.87
C THR A 51 -5.57 -7.34 -12.04
N VAL A 52 -5.32 -6.06 -11.80
CA VAL A 52 -4.39 -5.59 -10.78
C VAL A 52 -5.17 -5.46 -9.47
N THR A 53 -4.65 -6.02 -8.40
CA THR A 53 -5.23 -5.93 -7.04
C THR A 53 -4.21 -5.32 -6.11
N ALA A 54 -4.58 -4.23 -5.45
CA ALA A 54 -3.81 -3.63 -4.37
C ALA A 54 -4.52 -3.88 -3.05
N ALA A 55 -3.81 -4.39 -2.05
CA ALA A 55 -4.30 -4.44 -0.68
C ALA A 55 -3.95 -3.13 0.02
N VAL A 56 -4.92 -2.53 0.70
CA VAL A 56 -4.78 -1.25 1.42
C VAL A 56 -5.34 -1.38 2.83
N ASP A 57 -4.71 -0.73 3.78
CA ASP A 57 -5.11 -0.76 5.19
C ASP A 57 -6.06 0.38 5.59
N ALA A 58 -6.29 1.34 4.69
CA ALA A 58 -7.26 2.40 4.91
C ALA A 58 -8.10 2.68 3.65
N PRO A 59 -9.40 3.02 3.83
CA PRO A 59 -10.29 3.32 2.70
C PRO A 59 -9.93 4.65 2.02
N PRO A 60 -10.30 4.84 0.75
CA PRO A 60 -10.06 6.09 0.02
C PRO A 60 -10.63 7.34 0.68
N SER A 61 -11.72 7.23 1.44
CA SER A 61 -12.31 8.33 2.21
C SER A 61 -11.38 8.89 3.29
N GLU A 62 -10.46 8.09 3.79
CA GLU A 62 -9.50 8.46 4.83
C GLU A 62 -8.11 8.76 4.26
N ALA A 63 -7.74 8.03 3.22
CA ALA A 63 -6.37 7.93 2.73
C ALA A 63 -6.17 8.36 1.28
N GLY A 64 -7.23 8.79 0.60
CA GLY A 64 -7.18 9.13 -0.81
C GLY A 64 -7.26 7.93 -1.74
N GLU A 65 -7.52 8.22 -3.00
CA GLU A 65 -7.73 7.22 -4.04
C GLU A 65 -6.46 6.42 -4.36
N VAL A 66 -6.65 5.13 -4.65
CA VAL A 66 -5.57 4.27 -5.13
C VAL A 66 -5.38 4.47 -6.63
N THR A 67 -4.20 4.91 -7.01
CA THR A 67 -3.82 5.13 -8.41
C THR A 67 -2.90 4.01 -8.88
N ILE A 68 -3.15 3.49 -10.06
CA ILE A 68 -2.27 2.52 -10.71
C ILE A 68 -1.37 3.21 -11.74
N ILE A 69 -0.09 2.89 -11.68
CA ILE A 69 0.96 3.43 -12.54
C ILE A 69 1.70 2.25 -13.17
N ASN A 70 1.92 2.31 -14.47
CA ASN A 70 2.80 1.39 -15.19
C ASN A 70 4.11 2.08 -15.54
N SER A 71 5.24 1.42 -15.29
CA SER A 71 6.57 1.95 -15.56
C SER A 71 7.54 0.83 -15.98
N GLY A 72 8.77 1.21 -16.34
CA GLY A 72 9.84 0.26 -16.68
C GLY A 72 9.94 -0.09 -18.17
N GLY A 73 10.97 -0.83 -18.50
CA GLY A 73 11.44 -1.38 -19.76
C GLY A 73 10.87 -0.90 -21.10
N GLY A 74 9.66 -1.27 -21.40
CA GLY A 74 9.01 -0.93 -22.68
C GLY A 74 8.04 0.25 -22.60
N VAL A 75 7.88 0.89 -21.43
CA VAL A 75 6.90 1.97 -21.24
C VAL A 75 7.51 3.32 -21.62
N PRO A 76 6.97 4.01 -22.63
CA PRO A 76 7.49 5.31 -23.06
C PRO A 76 7.46 6.35 -21.92
N GLY A 77 8.50 7.20 -21.84
CA GLY A 77 8.56 8.31 -20.87
C GLY A 77 8.83 7.90 -19.44
N GLY A 78 9.17 6.64 -19.16
CA GLY A 78 9.54 6.16 -17.84
C GLY A 78 8.38 5.84 -16.90
N GLY A 79 7.13 6.12 -17.30
CA GLY A 79 5.95 5.75 -16.54
C GLY A 79 4.67 6.41 -17.03
N VAL A 80 3.57 5.69 -16.94
CA VAL A 80 2.23 6.15 -17.35
C VAL A 80 1.26 5.89 -16.21
N ARG A 81 0.52 6.92 -15.82
CA ARG A 81 -0.62 6.76 -14.90
C ARG A 81 -1.77 6.11 -15.67
N LEU A 82 -2.18 4.92 -15.24
CA LEU A 82 -3.26 4.17 -15.89
C LEU A 82 -4.64 4.66 -15.43
N GLY A 83 -4.80 4.96 -14.15
CA GLY A 83 -6.08 5.43 -13.62
C GLY A 83 -6.25 5.13 -12.12
N GLN A 84 -7.47 5.31 -11.65
CA GLN A 84 -7.87 5.01 -10.29
C GLN A 84 -8.43 3.59 -10.20
N ALA A 85 -8.07 2.87 -9.15
CA ALA A 85 -8.60 1.56 -8.84
C ALA A 85 -9.93 1.66 -8.11
N THR A 86 -10.82 0.68 -8.31
CA THR A 86 -12.08 0.57 -7.60
C THR A 86 -11.86 -0.09 -6.25
N TYR A 87 -12.21 0.60 -5.16
CA TYR A 87 -12.07 0.08 -3.80
C TYR A 87 -13.21 -0.86 -3.43
N HIS A 88 -12.85 -1.94 -2.72
CA HIS A 88 -13.74 -2.99 -2.22
C HIS A 88 -13.67 -3.04 -0.69
N PRO A 89 -14.61 -2.40 0.01
CA PRO A 89 -14.57 -2.30 1.48
C PRO A 89 -14.73 -3.65 2.19
N GLU A 90 -15.33 -4.63 1.53
CA GLU A 90 -15.57 -5.97 2.08
C GLU A 90 -14.29 -6.76 2.33
N ASN A 91 -13.19 -6.40 1.66
CA ASN A 91 -11.91 -7.12 1.77
C ASN A 91 -10.67 -6.21 1.84
N GLY A 92 -10.85 -4.88 1.86
CA GLY A 92 -9.74 -3.94 1.95
C GLY A 92 -8.83 -3.95 0.72
N THR A 93 -9.39 -4.19 -0.47
CA THR A 93 -8.62 -4.18 -1.73
C THR A 93 -9.11 -3.11 -2.69
N ALA A 94 -8.25 -2.72 -3.60
CA ALA A 94 -8.61 -1.90 -4.75
C ALA A 94 -8.21 -2.63 -6.04
N THR A 95 -9.10 -2.69 -7.01
CA THR A 95 -8.87 -3.42 -8.26
C THR A 95 -8.89 -2.49 -9.47
N PHE A 96 -8.07 -2.84 -10.48
CA PHE A 96 -7.96 -2.11 -11.73
C PHE A 96 -7.81 -3.10 -12.89
N ALA A 97 -8.56 -2.90 -13.97
CA ALA A 97 -8.39 -3.67 -15.21
C ALA A 97 -7.25 -3.07 -16.02
N TRP A 98 -6.20 -3.84 -16.24
CA TRP A 98 -5.01 -3.43 -16.98
C TRP A 98 -4.84 -4.27 -18.24
N THR A 99 -4.63 -3.59 -19.37
CA THR A 99 -4.29 -4.21 -20.64
C THR A 99 -2.90 -3.73 -21.04
N PRO A 100 -1.86 -4.58 -21.00
CA PRO A 100 -0.52 -4.20 -21.45
C PRO A 100 -0.52 -3.76 -22.92
N GLU A 101 0.19 -2.69 -23.21
CA GLU A 101 0.39 -2.17 -24.57
C GLU A 101 1.78 -2.50 -25.12
N HIS A 102 2.70 -2.91 -24.25
CA HIS A 102 4.10 -3.18 -24.60
C HIS A 102 4.55 -4.51 -24.00
N THR A 103 5.44 -5.20 -24.70
CA THR A 103 6.14 -6.38 -24.19
C THR A 103 7.33 -5.98 -23.32
N GLY A 104 7.85 -6.93 -22.53
CA GLY A 104 9.02 -6.78 -21.70
C GLY A 104 8.68 -6.58 -20.23
N ARG A 105 9.73 -6.33 -19.46
CA ARG A 105 9.65 -6.16 -18.03
C ARG A 105 9.03 -4.80 -17.66
N GLN A 106 8.03 -4.82 -16.80
CA GLN A 106 7.29 -3.65 -16.39
C GLN A 106 7.05 -3.68 -14.87
N ASN A 107 6.87 -2.49 -14.29
CA ASN A 107 6.49 -2.34 -12.89
C ASN A 107 5.06 -1.81 -12.82
N ILE A 108 4.21 -2.54 -12.15
CA ILE A 108 2.86 -2.09 -11.81
C ILE A 108 2.87 -1.60 -10.39
N THR A 109 2.67 -0.31 -10.22
CA THR A 109 2.69 0.38 -8.93
C THR A 109 1.28 0.77 -8.54
N ALA A 110 0.86 0.44 -7.33
CA ALA A 110 -0.30 1.03 -6.70
C ALA A 110 0.16 2.09 -5.71
N GLN A 111 -0.41 3.27 -5.82
CA GLN A 111 -0.06 4.44 -5.02
C GLN A 111 -1.32 5.00 -4.38
N GLN A 112 -1.27 5.26 -3.07
CA GLN A 112 -2.30 5.96 -2.33
C GLN A 112 -1.74 7.28 -1.82
N PHE A 113 -2.39 8.38 -2.15
CA PHE A 113 -1.95 9.73 -1.80
C PHE A 113 -2.96 10.39 -0.89
N THR A 114 -2.54 10.70 0.32
CA THR A 114 -3.33 11.48 1.28
C THR A 114 -2.83 12.93 1.27
N PRO A 115 -3.68 13.90 0.92
CA PRO A 115 -3.30 15.32 0.94
C PRO A 115 -2.76 15.75 2.30
N GLY A 116 -1.59 16.42 2.31
CA GLY A 116 -0.92 16.88 3.54
C GLY A 116 -0.20 15.80 4.35
N GLN A 117 -0.19 14.56 3.87
CA GLN A 117 0.53 13.43 4.44
C GLN A 117 1.51 12.85 3.41
N TYR A 118 2.10 11.70 3.75
CA TYR A 118 2.99 11.02 2.82
C TYR A 118 2.22 10.15 1.80
N THR A 119 2.90 9.81 0.74
CA THR A 119 2.40 8.88 -0.27
C THR A 119 2.88 7.47 0.06
N SER A 120 1.95 6.52 0.16
CA SER A 120 2.29 5.10 0.22
C SER A 120 2.22 4.49 -1.18
N ALA A 121 3.22 3.69 -1.52
CA ALA A 121 3.28 2.99 -2.78
C ALA A 121 3.93 1.61 -2.63
N LYS A 122 3.38 0.63 -3.35
CA LYS A 122 3.97 -0.69 -3.56
C LYS A 122 3.93 -1.01 -5.03
N TYR A 123 4.86 -1.85 -5.49
CA TYR A 123 4.89 -2.29 -6.87
C TYR A 123 5.17 -3.79 -6.96
N ILE A 124 4.79 -4.34 -8.10
CA ILE A 124 5.20 -5.67 -8.54
C ILE A 124 5.88 -5.55 -9.90
N GLU A 125 6.97 -6.28 -10.08
CA GLU A 125 7.61 -6.45 -11.37
C GLU A 125 6.92 -7.59 -12.11
N VAL A 126 6.55 -7.36 -13.35
CA VAL A 126 5.90 -8.33 -14.24
C VAL A 126 6.61 -8.38 -15.57
N ASP A 127 6.52 -9.53 -16.25
CA ASP A 127 7.07 -9.72 -17.59
C ASP A 127 5.95 -10.01 -18.58
N VAL A 128 5.80 -9.14 -19.56
CA VAL A 128 4.81 -9.29 -20.66
C VAL A 128 5.51 -9.93 -21.85
N THR A 129 5.20 -11.22 -22.09
CA THR A 129 6.03 -12.09 -22.93
C THR A 129 5.56 -12.26 -24.38
N GLY A 130 4.55 -11.53 -24.82
CA GLY A 130 4.06 -11.64 -26.20
C GLY A 130 2.75 -10.95 -26.41
N TYR A 131 2.07 -11.32 -27.47
CA TYR A 131 0.79 -10.77 -27.89
C TYR A 131 -0.34 -11.77 -27.68
N GLY A 132 -1.54 -11.29 -27.48
CA GLY A 132 -2.71 -12.13 -27.30
C GLY A 132 -3.99 -11.41 -27.71
N VAL A 133 -5.06 -12.18 -27.76
CA VAL A 133 -6.42 -11.68 -27.96
C VAL A 133 -7.26 -12.14 -26.79
N GLY A 134 -7.91 -11.17 -26.15
CA GLY A 134 -8.86 -11.46 -25.08
C GLY A 134 -10.09 -12.19 -25.62
N ALA A 135 -10.40 -13.36 -25.04
CA ALA A 135 -11.57 -14.15 -25.36
C ALA A 135 -12.35 -14.41 -24.07
N GLY A 136 -13.19 -13.47 -23.67
CA GLY A 136 -13.89 -13.50 -22.38
C GLY A 136 -12.90 -13.38 -21.21
N SER A 137 -12.87 -14.40 -20.33
CA SER A 137 -11.94 -14.47 -19.20
C SER A 137 -10.58 -15.10 -19.51
N THR A 138 -10.33 -15.48 -20.76
CA THR A 138 -9.09 -16.11 -21.22
C THR A 138 -8.34 -15.21 -22.20
N CYS A 139 -7.03 -15.43 -22.30
CA CYS A 139 -6.16 -14.78 -23.25
C CYS A 139 -5.63 -15.84 -24.23
N LEU A 140 -5.92 -15.69 -25.50
CA LEU A 140 -5.40 -16.56 -26.54
C LEU A 140 -4.08 -16.02 -27.06
N PRO A 141 -2.97 -16.77 -26.96
CA PRO A 141 -1.69 -16.32 -27.50
C PRO A 141 -1.76 -16.19 -29.00
N LEU A 142 -1.16 -15.12 -29.52
CA LEU A 142 -0.89 -14.97 -30.96
C LEU A 142 0.50 -15.53 -31.27
N PRO A 143 0.67 -16.11 -32.48
CA PRO A 143 1.96 -16.64 -32.94
C PRO A 143 3.03 -15.56 -33.10
#